data_860dbdcf5db015e0dad25888f6e8a1d9
#
_entry.id   860dbdcf5db015e0dad25888f6e8a1d9
#
_cell.length_a   1.000
_cell.length_b   1.000
_cell.length_c   1.000
_cell.angle_alpha   90.00
_cell.angle_beta   90.00
_cell.angle_gamma   90.00
#
_symmetry.space_group_name_H-M   'P 1'
#
loop_
_entity.id
_entity.type
_entity.pdbx_description
1 polymer ?
#
loop_
_entity_poly.entity_id
_entity_poly.type
_entity_poly.pdbx_seq_one_letter_code
_entity_poly.pdbx_strand_id
1 'polypeptide(L)'
;MYRKIIKIFSRKQGCLKKKPANFIAWLIVLLPMTTVCQNTNFPEFDPGRAFSHLKKQCEFGARVPGTAAHRNCLEYLTSTLRSYGAQVTTQPFQITMRGETTPVTCYNIIANFHPNNSCRVLLCAHWDTRPWADQDPDPANHSKPVLGANDGASGVAVLLEIARLIHLSPPKFGVDIVFFDAEDLGSYGDNETWALGSKQFAKNLSRRYRPEFAILLDLVGDSDQQLYIEKNSYQYAKNIVDMVWNTAQRLGIHEFIPEVKHDVYDDHINLLEIGIQCINIIDFDYKYWHTIEDTPDKCSPQSLDNVGRVLVDILYR
;
A
#
# COMPACT_ATOMS: atom_id res chain seq x y z
N MET A 1 14.29 -48.09 30.99
CA MET A 1 14.31 -48.71 32.33
C MET A 1 12.96 -48.46 33.00
N TYR A 2 12.22 -49.54 33.30
CA TYR A 2 11.04 -49.78 34.16
C TYR A 2 9.74 -49.02 33.84
N ARG A 3 8.73 -49.67 33.24
CA ARG A 3 7.78 -50.77 33.58
C ARG A 3 6.68 -50.37 34.60
N LYS A 4 5.42 -50.39 34.00
CA LYS A 4 4.15 -51.00 34.48
C LYS A 4 3.67 -50.72 35.91
N ILE A 5 2.38 -50.37 36.03
CA ILE A 5 1.41 -51.22 36.78
C ILE A 5 -0.03 -50.93 36.27
N ILE A 6 -0.67 -52.03 35.88
CA ILE A 6 -2.12 -52.22 35.61
C ILE A 6 -2.78 -52.57 36.97
N LYS A 7 -3.99 -52.05 37.21
CA LYS A 7 -4.92 -52.73 38.12
C LYS A 7 -6.37 -52.65 37.62
N ILE A 8 -6.89 -53.80 37.39
CA ILE A 8 -8.25 -54.25 37.09
C ILE A 8 -9.05 -54.32 38.39
N PHE A 9 -10.34 -53.93 38.38
CA PHE A 9 -11.42 -54.47 39.21
C PHE A 9 -12.77 -54.11 38.53
N SER A 10 -13.44 -55.03 37.93
CA SER A 10 -14.43 -56.03 38.35
C SER A 10 -15.83 -55.49 38.65
N ARG A 11 -16.71 -55.83 37.74
CA ARG A 11 -18.17 -56.02 37.72
C ARG A 11 -18.95 -55.89 39.05
N LYS A 12 -20.09 -55.20 38.99
CA LYS A 12 -21.37 -55.68 39.55
C LYS A 12 -22.53 -55.41 38.60
N GLN A 13 -23.25 -56.48 38.24
CA GLN A 13 -24.53 -56.47 37.56
C GLN A 13 -25.63 -56.05 38.55
N GLY A 14 -26.57 -55.24 38.13
CA GLY A 14 -27.78 -54.89 38.84
C GLY A 14 -28.95 -54.71 37.91
N CYS A 15 -29.93 -55.52 38.12
CA CYS A 15 -31.18 -55.87 37.50
C CYS A 15 -32.02 -54.79 36.82
N LEU A 16 -32.58 -55.15 35.69
CA LEU A 16 -33.54 -54.43 34.84
C LEU A 16 -34.84 -54.04 35.57
N LYS A 17 -35.28 -52.77 35.36
CA LYS A 17 -36.71 -52.43 35.30
C LYS A 17 -36.97 -51.62 34.06
N LYS A 18 -37.75 -52.17 33.12
CA LYS A 18 -38.30 -51.51 31.94
C LYS A 18 -39.31 -50.44 32.37
N LYS A 19 -39.16 -49.21 31.94
CA LYS A 19 -40.19 -48.16 31.91
C LYS A 19 -40.60 -47.88 30.47
N PRO A 20 -41.86 -47.50 30.20
CA PRO A 20 -42.38 -47.41 28.86
C PRO A 20 -41.79 -46.22 28.11
N ALA A 21 -41.57 -46.38 26.82
CA ALA A 21 -41.08 -45.36 25.92
C ALA A 21 -42.20 -44.34 25.59
N ASN A 22 -42.04 -43.12 26.12
CA ASN A 22 -42.78 -41.96 25.66
C ASN A 22 -42.08 -41.46 24.37
N PHE A 23 -42.71 -41.66 23.22
CA PHE A 23 -42.32 -41.03 21.95
C PHE A 23 -42.63 -39.53 22.05
N ILE A 24 -41.66 -38.70 22.39
CA ILE A 24 -41.70 -37.26 22.17
C ILE A 24 -41.24 -37.04 20.74
N ALA A 25 -42.19 -36.77 19.87
CA ALA A 25 -41.91 -36.31 18.52
C ALA A 25 -41.26 -34.92 18.60
N TRP A 26 -39.95 -34.85 18.33
CA TRP A 26 -39.28 -33.61 18.14
C TRP A 26 -39.71 -33.00 16.79
N LEU A 27 -40.55 -32.00 16.87
CA LEU A 27 -40.91 -31.15 15.72
C LEU A 27 -39.64 -30.31 15.42
N ILE A 28 -38.84 -30.76 14.45
CA ILE A 28 -37.73 -29.94 13.92
C ILE A 28 -38.36 -28.80 13.14
N VAL A 29 -38.54 -27.63 13.81
CA VAL A 29 -38.86 -26.38 13.11
C VAL A 29 -37.61 -25.96 12.35
N LEU A 30 -37.53 -26.27 11.08
CA LEU A 30 -36.58 -25.69 10.14
C LEU A 30 -36.92 -24.20 10.01
N LEU A 31 -36.35 -23.38 10.90
CA LEU A 31 -36.29 -21.94 10.67
C LEU A 31 -35.41 -21.70 9.44
N PRO A 32 -35.90 -21.02 8.41
CA PRO A 32 -35.07 -20.63 7.30
C PRO A 32 -33.97 -19.72 7.91
N MET A 33 -32.71 -20.17 7.86
CA MET A 33 -31.56 -19.30 8.03
C MET A 33 -31.61 -18.30 6.86
N THR A 34 -32.31 -17.20 7.04
CA THR A 34 -32.10 -16.03 6.21
C THR A 34 -30.70 -15.57 6.50
N THR A 35 -29.77 -15.94 5.64
CA THR A 35 -28.46 -15.30 5.57
C THR A 35 -28.77 -13.82 5.31
N VAL A 36 -28.78 -13.02 6.37
CA VAL A 36 -28.73 -11.57 6.24
C VAL A 36 -27.37 -11.31 5.60
N CYS A 37 -27.38 -11.21 4.27
CA CYS A 37 -26.30 -10.59 3.54
C CYS A 37 -26.29 -9.15 4.12
N GLN A 38 -25.44 -8.89 5.10
CA GLN A 38 -25.10 -7.51 5.47
C GLN A 38 -24.52 -6.91 4.21
N ASN A 39 -25.34 -6.15 3.50
CA ASN A 39 -24.92 -5.30 2.40
C ASN A 39 -24.06 -4.21 3.07
N THR A 40 -22.83 -4.53 3.39
CA THR A 40 -21.81 -3.54 3.76
C THR A 40 -21.52 -2.81 2.46
N ASN A 41 -22.26 -1.71 2.21
CA ASN A 41 -22.01 -0.80 1.10
C ASN A 41 -20.66 -0.10 1.36
N PHE A 42 -19.57 -0.85 1.18
CA PHE A 42 -18.26 -0.23 1.08
C PHE A 42 -18.19 0.53 -0.25
N PRO A 43 -17.56 1.71 -0.28
CA PRO A 43 -17.37 2.41 -1.53
C PRO A 43 -16.56 1.51 -2.49
N GLU A 44 -16.94 1.52 -3.75
CA GLU A 44 -16.28 0.71 -4.78
C GLU A 44 -15.11 1.51 -5.38
N PHE A 45 -13.95 0.87 -5.49
CA PHE A 45 -12.79 1.43 -6.16
C PHE A 45 -13.03 1.50 -7.66
N ASP A 46 -12.73 2.65 -8.28
CA ASP A 46 -12.87 2.86 -9.72
C ASP A 46 -11.51 2.79 -10.41
N PRO A 47 -11.15 1.65 -11.02
CA PRO A 47 -9.85 1.49 -11.67
C PRO A 47 -9.67 2.41 -12.88
N GLY A 48 -10.74 2.79 -13.56
CA GLY A 48 -10.68 3.72 -14.68
C GLY A 48 -10.29 5.13 -14.25
N ARG A 49 -10.79 5.59 -13.09
CA ARG A 49 -10.37 6.86 -12.48
C ARG A 49 -8.93 6.81 -12.00
N ALA A 50 -8.54 5.77 -11.30
CA ALA A 50 -7.15 5.58 -10.87
C ALA A 50 -6.22 5.63 -12.08
N PHE A 51 -6.52 4.88 -13.14
CA PHE A 51 -5.73 4.90 -14.36
C PHE A 51 -5.73 6.26 -15.08
N SER A 52 -6.82 7.03 -14.98
CA SER A 52 -6.86 8.40 -15.49
C SER A 52 -5.92 9.32 -14.71
N HIS A 53 -5.79 9.14 -13.39
CA HIS A 53 -4.82 9.86 -12.55
C HIS A 53 -3.38 9.48 -12.90
N LEU A 54 -3.08 8.20 -13.18
CA LEU A 54 -1.78 7.76 -13.67
C LEU A 54 -1.41 8.46 -14.98
N LYS A 55 -2.29 8.37 -15.99
CA LYS A 55 -2.06 9.01 -17.29
C LYS A 55 -1.88 10.52 -17.16
N LYS A 56 -2.67 11.17 -16.30
CA LYS A 56 -2.58 12.62 -16.09
C LYS A 56 -1.22 13.05 -15.55
N GLN A 57 -0.61 12.28 -14.65
CA GLN A 57 0.75 12.54 -14.18
C GLN A 57 1.77 12.41 -15.31
N CYS A 58 1.64 11.38 -16.17
CA CYS A 58 2.51 11.18 -17.32
C CYS A 58 2.36 12.26 -18.39
N GLU A 59 1.16 12.84 -18.56
CA GLU A 59 0.93 13.97 -19.50
C GLU A 59 1.76 15.22 -19.18
N PHE A 60 2.16 15.43 -17.92
CA PHE A 60 3.07 16.50 -17.55
C PHE A 60 4.51 16.25 -18.00
N GLY A 61 4.87 14.98 -18.28
CA GLY A 61 6.23 14.50 -18.55
C GLY A 61 6.90 13.93 -17.32
N ALA A 62 8.20 13.66 -17.41
CA ALA A 62 9.02 13.19 -16.31
C ALA A 62 9.04 14.21 -15.16
N ARG A 63 8.66 13.75 -13.98
CA ARG A 63 8.47 14.59 -12.78
C ARG A 63 9.77 14.77 -12.00
N VAL A 64 10.86 14.99 -12.74
CA VAL A 64 12.19 15.23 -12.17
C VAL A 64 12.16 16.53 -11.36
N PRO A 65 12.63 16.54 -10.11
CA PRO A 65 12.68 17.73 -9.26
C PRO A 65 13.27 18.97 -9.95
N GLY A 66 12.62 20.12 -9.78
CA GLY A 66 13.04 21.38 -10.36
C GLY A 66 12.53 21.67 -11.78
N THR A 67 11.93 20.67 -12.48
CA THR A 67 11.39 20.84 -13.84
C THR A 67 10.00 21.50 -13.86
N ALA A 68 9.52 21.88 -15.03
CA ALA A 68 8.15 22.36 -15.21
C ALA A 68 7.13 21.22 -14.99
N ALA A 69 7.43 19.99 -15.44
CA ALA A 69 6.60 18.81 -15.24
C ALA A 69 6.36 18.54 -13.75
N HIS A 70 7.43 18.59 -12.95
CA HIS A 70 7.38 18.44 -11.49
C HIS A 70 6.48 19.51 -10.84
N ARG A 71 6.65 20.81 -11.19
CA ARG A 71 5.80 21.87 -10.65
C ARG A 71 4.32 21.72 -11.02
N ASN A 72 4.03 21.38 -12.30
CA ASN A 72 2.67 21.18 -12.76
C ASN A 72 2.00 19.98 -12.09
N CYS A 73 2.76 18.90 -11.88
CA CYS A 73 2.29 17.72 -11.15
C CYS A 73 2.02 18.03 -9.66
N LEU A 74 2.92 18.77 -8.99
CA LEU A 74 2.71 19.25 -7.61
C LEU A 74 1.38 20.00 -7.46
N GLU A 75 1.10 20.94 -8.39
CA GLU A 75 -0.16 21.70 -8.39
C GLU A 75 -1.37 20.80 -8.59
N TYR A 76 -1.28 19.89 -9.55
CA TYR A 76 -2.34 18.91 -9.82
C TYR A 76 -2.64 18.03 -8.60
N LEU A 77 -1.63 17.44 -7.99
CA LEU A 77 -1.79 16.55 -6.84
C LEU A 77 -2.38 17.29 -5.63
N THR A 78 -1.83 18.47 -5.32
CA THR A 78 -2.30 19.27 -4.18
C THR A 78 -3.72 19.79 -4.38
N SER A 79 -4.07 20.24 -5.57
CA SER A 79 -5.43 20.73 -5.90
C SER A 79 -6.43 19.57 -5.88
N THR A 80 -6.08 18.40 -6.41
CA THR A 80 -6.93 17.20 -6.41
C THR A 80 -7.23 16.75 -4.98
N LEU A 81 -6.22 16.61 -4.13
CA LEU A 81 -6.41 16.22 -2.73
C LEU A 81 -7.28 17.23 -1.95
N ARG A 82 -7.07 18.55 -2.19
CA ARG A 82 -7.95 19.60 -1.60
C ARG A 82 -9.38 19.49 -2.07
N SER A 83 -9.61 19.16 -3.35
CA SER A 83 -10.98 18.98 -3.89
C SER A 83 -11.72 17.81 -3.24
N TYR A 84 -10.99 16.83 -2.73
CA TYR A 84 -11.51 15.71 -1.94
C TYR A 84 -11.58 16.00 -0.43
N GLY A 85 -11.44 17.27 -0.03
CA GLY A 85 -11.66 17.69 1.35
C GLY A 85 -10.49 17.45 2.31
N ALA A 86 -9.32 17.08 1.82
CA ALA A 86 -8.13 16.94 2.65
C ALA A 86 -7.60 18.32 3.12
N GLN A 87 -7.06 18.37 4.33
CA GLN A 87 -6.16 19.44 4.74
C GLN A 87 -4.78 19.15 4.15
N VAL A 88 -4.41 19.90 3.11
CA VAL A 88 -3.17 19.67 2.36
C VAL A 88 -2.12 20.69 2.73
N THR A 89 -0.96 20.20 3.16
CA THR A 89 0.27 20.98 3.37
C THR A 89 1.39 20.43 2.48
N THR A 90 2.34 21.27 2.14
CA THR A 90 3.58 20.88 1.47
C THR A 90 4.73 21.05 2.43
N GLN A 91 5.67 20.11 2.41
CA GLN A 91 6.91 20.19 3.19
C GLN A 91 8.08 20.40 2.23
N PRO A 92 8.55 21.65 2.03
CA PRO A 92 9.67 21.93 1.14
C PRO A 92 10.99 21.51 1.79
N PHE A 93 11.91 21.02 0.94
CA PHE A 93 13.29 20.74 1.31
C PHE A 93 14.22 20.93 0.13
N GLN A 94 15.52 21.12 0.39
CA GLN A 94 16.53 21.34 -0.64
C GLN A 94 17.37 20.08 -0.82
N ILE A 95 17.65 19.75 -2.07
CA ILE A 95 18.60 18.72 -2.45
C ILE A 95 19.56 19.26 -3.53
N THR A 96 20.70 18.64 -3.67
CA THR A 96 21.58 18.86 -4.84
C THR A 96 21.65 17.54 -5.60
N MET A 97 21.18 17.52 -6.84
CA MET A 97 21.20 16.31 -7.67
C MET A 97 22.64 15.96 -8.06
N ARG A 98 22.86 14.68 -8.31
CA ARG A 98 24.18 14.16 -8.74
C ARG A 98 24.70 14.93 -9.97
N GLY A 99 25.91 15.45 -9.88
CA GLY A 99 26.55 16.20 -10.96
C GLY A 99 26.15 17.68 -11.05
N GLU A 100 25.19 18.13 -10.24
CA GLU A 100 24.76 19.52 -10.17
C GLU A 100 25.42 20.26 -9.01
N THR A 101 25.48 21.59 -9.10
CA THR A 101 26.00 22.46 -8.02
C THR A 101 24.90 23.33 -7.42
N THR A 102 23.78 23.49 -8.13
CA THR A 102 22.66 24.31 -7.70
C THR A 102 21.62 23.45 -7.01
N PRO A 103 21.21 23.78 -5.78
CA PRO A 103 20.16 23.04 -5.09
C PRO A 103 18.80 23.28 -5.77
N VAL A 104 17.97 22.24 -5.79
CA VAL A 104 16.57 22.29 -6.22
C VAL A 104 15.64 22.09 -5.04
N THR A 105 14.45 22.67 -5.11
CA THR A 105 13.42 22.49 -4.07
C THR A 105 12.53 21.32 -4.42
N CYS A 106 12.46 20.35 -3.50
CA CYS A 106 11.53 19.23 -3.50
C CYS A 106 10.39 19.48 -2.53
N TYR A 107 9.28 18.76 -2.69
CA TYR A 107 8.07 18.98 -1.90
C TYR A 107 7.38 17.66 -1.54
N ASN A 108 7.46 17.22 -0.30
CA ASN A 108 6.51 16.23 0.17
C ASN A 108 5.11 16.86 0.25
N ILE A 109 4.10 16.10 -0.18
CA ILE A 109 2.69 16.49 -0.10
C ILE A 109 2.05 15.70 1.02
N ILE A 110 1.47 16.38 2.01
CA ILE A 110 0.84 15.78 3.18
C ILE A 110 -0.64 16.15 3.17
N ALA A 111 -1.51 15.15 3.05
CA ALA A 111 -2.95 15.31 3.01
C ALA A 111 -3.60 14.58 4.19
N ASN A 112 -4.23 15.36 5.10
CA ASN A 112 -4.88 14.83 6.28
C ASN A 112 -6.38 14.79 6.09
N PHE A 113 -6.98 13.60 6.14
CA PHE A 113 -8.42 13.37 6.18
C PHE A 113 -8.86 13.09 7.61
N HIS A 114 -9.97 13.68 8.03
CA HIS A 114 -10.53 13.55 9.38
C HIS A 114 -9.46 13.77 10.48
N PRO A 115 -8.82 14.95 10.52
CA PRO A 115 -7.64 15.21 11.38
C PRO A 115 -7.93 15.11 12.88
N ASN A 116 -9.20 15.21 13.29
CA ASN A 116 -9.62 15.08 14.68
C ASN A 116 -9.75 13.62 15.15
N ASN A 117 -9.66 12.65 14.25
CA ASN A 117 -9.67 11.24 14.60
C ASN A 117 -8.26 10.84 15.06
N SER A 118 -8.12 10.40 16.30
CA SER A 118 -6.82 10.00 16.88
C SER A 118 -6.36 8.61 16.43
N CYS A 119 -7.28 7.75 16.01
CA CYS A 119 -6.97 6.45 15.41
C CYS A 119 -6.71 6.67 13.91
N ARG A 120 -5.44 6.76 13.54
CA ARG A 120 -5.02 7.17 12.19
C ARG A 120 -4.23 6.09 11.49
N VAL A 121 -4.30 6.06 10.18
CA VAL A 121 -3.45 5.24 9.31
C VAL A 121 -2.69 6.14 8.33
N LEU A 122 -1.52 5.69 7.89
CA LEU A 122 -0.67 6.39 6.92
C LEU A 122 -0.60 5.58 5.64
N LEU A 123 -0.97 6.21 4.53
CA LEU A 123 -0.79 5.67 3.19
C LEU A 123 0.19 6.56 2.44
N CYS A 124 1.16 5.99 1.75
CA CYS A 124 2.17 6.77 1.06
C CYS A 124 2.59 6.17 -0.28
N ALA A 125 3.15 7.01 -1.12
CA ALA A 125 3.78 6.68 -2.40
C ALA A 125 4.78 7.79 -2.73
N HIS A 126 5.77 7.54 -3.59
CA HIS A 126 6.55 8.62 -4.16
C HIS A 126 5.87 9.18 -5.42
N TRP A 127 6.17 10.43 -5.79
CA TRP A 127 5.54 11.09 -6.94
C TRP A 127 6.52 11.68 -7.95
N ASP A 128 7.79 11.78 -7.60
CA ASP A 128 8.88 12.15 -8.50
C ASP A 128 9.20 11.03 -9.49
N THR A 129 10.15 11.25 -10.37
CA THR A 129 10.66 10.23 -11.28
C THR A 129 12.17 10.35 -11.45
N ARG A 130 12.76 9.22 -11.80
CA ARG A 130 14.19 9.10 -12.03
C ARG A 130 14.67 10.01 -13.16
N PRO A 131 15.72 10.82 -12.94
CA PRO A 131 16.33 11.65 -13.97
C PRO A 131 17.08 10.88 -15.06
N TRP A 132 17.35 9.61 -14.82
CA TRP A 132 18.23 8.78 -15.66
C TRP A 132 17.61 7.41 -15.91
N ALA A 133 17.45 7.03 -17.18
CA ALA A 133 17.02 5.67 -17.54
C ALA A 133 18.22 4.71 -17.52
N ASP A 134 18.88 4.58 -16.37
CA ASP A 134 20.17 3.91 -16.22
C ASP A 134 20.11 2.37 -16.17
N GLN A 135 18.89 1.80 -16.23
CA GLN A 135 18.63 0.38 -16.47
C GLN A 135 18.13 0.10 -17.91
N ASP A 136 18.06 1.12 -18.75
CA ASP A 136 17.65 0.93 -20.14
C ASP A 136 18.66 0.05 -20.88
N PRO A 137 18.21 -0.95 -21.66
CA PRO A 137 19.12 -1.82 -22.39
C PRO A 137 19.95 -1.10 -23.47
N ASP A 138 19.49 0.07 -23.95
CA ASP A 138 20.27 0.94 -24.85
C ASP A 138 20.98 2.04 -24.03
N PRO A 139 22.33 2.01 -23.95
CA PRO A 139 23.11 3.02 -23.24
C PRO A 139 22.88 4.46 -23.73
N ALA A 140 22.40 4.65 -24.98
CA ALA A 140 22.05 5.98 -25.49
C ALA A 140 20.86 6.62 -24.78
N ASN A 141 20.09 5.84 -24.02
CA ASN A 141 18.97 6.29 -23.22
C ASN A 141 19.37 6.65 -21.78
N HIS A 142 20.53 6.23 -21.28
CA HIS A 142 20.91 6.35 -19.87
C HIS A 142 20.90 7.79 -19.33
N SER A 143 21.02 8.80 -20.16
CA SER A 143 20.92 10.22 -19.77
C SER A 143 19.51 10.83 -19.89
N LYS A 144 18.55 10.04 -20.37
CA LYS A 144 17.16 10.48 -20.53
C LYS A 144 16.36 10.27 -19.25
N PRO A 145 15.43 11.17 -18.91
CA PRO A 145 14.56 10.97 -17.75
C PRO A 145 13.54 9.86 -18.02
N VAL A 146 13.17 9.13 -16.97
CA VAL A 146 12.11 8.12 -16.98
C VAL A 146 10.76 8.82 -16.88
N LEU A 147 9.76 8.39 -17.67
CA LEU A 147 8.42 8.96 -17.59
C LEU A 147 7.72 8.54 -16.28
N GLY A 148 8.02 7.37 -15.75
CA GLY A 148 7.58 6.92 -14.45
C GLY A 148 6.07 6.66 -14.38
N ALA A 149 5.53 5.85 -15.29
CA ALA A 149 4.12 5.51 -15.27
C ALA A 149 3.80 4.50 -14.17
N ASN A 150 4.63 3.49 -14.01
CA ASN A 150 4.56 2.58 -12.89
C ASN A 150 5.34 3.14 -11.69
N ASP A 151 6.55 3.61 -11.98
CA ASP A 151 7.51 4.13 -11.03
C ASP A 151 7.20 5.59 -10.67
N GLY A 152 6.50 5.72 -9.56
CA GLY A 152 5.91 6.87 -8.92
C GLY A 152 4.45 7.14 -9.26
N ALA A 153 3.98 7.08 -10.52
CA ALA A 153 2.61 7.49 -10.80
C ALA A 153 1.56 6.46 -10.42
N SER A 154 1.87 5.16 -10.38
CA SER A 154 0.90 4.10 -10.09
C SER A 154 0.41 4.14 -8.65
N GLY A 155 1.31 4.20 -7.67
CA GLY A 155 0.97 4.30 -6.25
C GLY A 155 0.17 5.56 -5.93
N VAL A 156 0.61 6.71 -6.47
CA VAL A 156 -0.11 7.99 -6.36
C VAL A 156 -1.52 7.89 -6.94
N ALA A 157 -1.69 7.25 -8.09
CA ALA A 157 -2.99 7.11 -8.75
C ALA A 157 -3.98 6.31 -7.91
N VAL A 158 -3.54 5.20 -7.31
CA VAL A 158 -4.36 4.42 -6.37
C VAL A 158 -4.77 5.29 -5.19
N LEU A 159 -3.84 6.03 -4.58
CA LEU A 159 -4.12 6.84 -3.39
C LEU A 159 -5.00 8.06 -3.68
N LEU A 160 -4.97 8.62 -4.90
CA LEU A 160 -5.93 9.67 -5.30
C LEU A 160 -7.35 9.13 -5.41
N GLU A 161 -7.54 7.92 -5.91
CA GLU A 161 -8.88 7.30 -5.92
C GLU A 161 -9.33 6.91 -4.50
N ILE A 162 -8.45 6.42 -3.64
CA ILE A 162 -8.74 6.22 -2.21
C ILE A 162 -9.15 7.55 -1.54
N ALA A 163 -8.46 8.65 -1.84
CA ALA A 163 -8.82 9.98 -1.34
C ALA A 163 -10.24 10.39 -1.73
N ARG A 164 -10.63 10.13 -2.99
CA ARG A 164 -12.01 10.36 -3.46
C ARG A 164 -13.03 9.53 -2.67
N LEU A 165 -12.73 8.25 -2.41
CA LEU A 165 -13.61 7.38 -1.66
C LEU A 165 -13.77 7.83 -0.21
N ILE A 166 -12.68 8.26 0.44
CA ILE A 166 -12.71 8.84 1.79
C ILE A 166 -13.60 10.09 1.84
N HIS A 167 -13.56 10.92 0.81
CA HIS A 167 -14.43 12.09 0.68
C HIS A 167 -15.91 11.72 0.60
N LEU A 168 -16.25 10.69 -0.18
CA LEU A 168 -17.62 10.25 -0.40
C LEU A 168 -18.19 9.47 0.80
N SER A 169 -17.37 8.68 1.46
CA SER A 169 -17.75 7.82 2.57
C SER A 169 -16.60 7.76 3.58
N PRO A 170 -16.68 8.45 4.72
CA PRO A 170 -15.61 8.44 5.70
C PRO A 170 -15.36 7.04 6.28
N PRO A 171 -14.10 6.54 6.30
CA PRO A 171 -13.75 5.31 7.00
C PRO A 171 -13.73 5.53 8.52
N LYS A 172 -13.56 4.44 9.28
CA LYS A 172 -13.44 4.49 10.74
C LYS A 172 -12.14 5.17 11.23
N PHE A 173 -11.14 5.26 10.37
CA PHE A 173 -9.84 5.88 10.66
C PHE A 173 -9.80 7.34 10.22
N GLY A 174 -8.95 8.15 10.87
CA GLY A 174 -8.34 9.29 10.22
C GLY A 174 -7.28 8.78 9.24
N VAL A 175 -7.21 9.33 8.06
CA VAL A 175 -6.27 8.87 7.03
C VAL A 175 -5.32 10.00 6.67
N ASP A 176 -4.02 9.73 6.75
CA ASP A 176 -2.98 10.58 6.23
C ASP A 176 -2.48 9.98 4.91
N ILE A 177 -2.51 10.75 3.84
CA ILE A 177 -1.88 10.39 2.57
C ILE A 177 -0.66 11.28 2.40
N VAL A 178 0.51 10.66 2.18
CA VAL A 178 1.76 11.37 1.96
C VAL A 178 2.36 10.96 0.64
N PHE A 179 2.62 11.94 -0.23
CA PHE A 179 3.39 11.72 -1.44
C PHE A 179 4.79 12.24 -1.21
N PHE A 180 5.78 11.34 -1.22
CA PHE A 180 7.19 11.67 -1.05
C PHE A 180 7.79 12.16 -2.36
N ASP A 181 8.70 13.12 -2.28
CA ASP A 181 9.46 13.67 -3.39
C ASP A 181 10.93 13.25 -3.28
N ALA A 182 11.62 13.20 -4.41
CA ALA A 182 13.04 12.86 -4.45
C ALA A 182 13.36 11.48 -3.85
N GLU A 183 12.47 10.51 -4.07
CA GLU A 183 12.74 9.11 -3.77
C GLU A 183 13.81 8.58 -4.72
N ASP A 184 13.63 8.81 -6.03
CA ASP A 184 14.27 8.11 -7.14
C ASP A 184 15.51 8.84 -7.71
N LEU A 185 16.23 9.55 -6.84
CA LEU A 185 17.45 10.27 -7.18
C LEU A 185 18.73 9.53 -6.80
N GLY A 186 18.60 8.33 -6.30
CA GLY A 186 19.67 7.56 -5.68
C GLY A 186 20.74 7.06 -6.62
N SER A 187 21.87 6.74 -6.04
CA SER A 187 23.00 6.07 -6.70
C SER A 187 23.13 4.65 -6.16
N TYR A 188 23.26 3.67 -7.05
CA TYR A 188 23.42 2.28 -6.64
C TYR A 188 24.62 2.09 -5.71
N GLY A 189 24.40 1.35 -4.62
CA GLY A 189 25.41 1.11 -3.59
C GLY A 189 25.53 2.21 -2.53
N ASP A 190 24.73 3.28 -2.62
CA ASP A 190 24.66 4.35 -1.62
C ASP A 190 23.21 4.64 -1.20
N ASN A 191 22.72 3.96 -0.16
CA ASN A 191 21.38 4.12 0.36
C ASN A 191 21.08 5.53 0.90
N GLU A 192 22.12 6.32 1.21
CA GLU A 192 21.90 7.67 1.70
C GLU A 192 21.37 8.63 0.63
N THR A 193 21.46 8.25 -0.63
CA THR A 193 21.03 9.06 -1.77
C THR A 193 19.60 8.77 -2.25
N TRP A 194 18.96 7.71 -1.73
CA TRP A 194 17.60 7.30 -2.04
C TRP A 194 16.59 7.79 -0.99
N ALA A 195 15.33 7.84 -1.35
CA ALA A 195 14.20 8.08 -0.45
C ALA A 195 14.37 9.38 0.39
N LEU A 196 14.85 10.47 -0.24
CA LEU A 196 15.22 11.70 0.45
C LEU A 196 13.99 12.40 1.06
N GLY A 197 12.84 12.31 0.40
CA GLY A 197 11.58 12.88 0.88
C GLY A 197 11.10 12.23 2.16
N SER A 198 11.08 10.91 2.24
CA SER A 198 10.68 10.22 3.46
C SER A 198 11.70 10.39 4.60
N LYS A 199 13.02 10.51 4.30
CA LYS A 199 14.02 10.92 5.29
C LYS A 199 13.69 12.27 5.88
N GLN A 200 13.35 13.25 5.03
CA GLN A 200 12.98 14.60 5.48
C GLN A 200 11.66 14.58 6.25
N PHE A 201 10.69 13.79 5.82
CA PHE A 201 9.42 13.61 6.51
C PHE A 201 9.64 13.02 7.91
N ALA A 202 10.34 11.89 8.01
CA ALA A 202 10.64 11.20 9.25
C ALA A 202 11.38 12.11 10.26
N LYS A 203 12.37 12.86 9.80
CA LYS A 203 13.14 13.81 10.61
C LYS A 203 12.27 14.90 11.25
N ASN A 204 11.24 15.36 10.54
CA ASN A 204 10.38 16.47 10.99
C ASN A 204 9.09 16.00 11.67
N LEU A 205 8.86 14.69 11.70
CA LEU A 205 7.64 14.13 12.26
C LEU A 205 7.58 14.29 13.78
N SER A 206 6.41 14.67 14.28
CA SER A 206 6.21 14.74 15.73
C SER A 206 6.39 13.35 16.37
N ARG A 207 7.13 13.27 17.46
CA ARG A 207 7.29 12.04 18.25
C ARG A 207 5.96 11.50 18.81
N ARG A 208 4.89 12.32 18.82
CA ARG A 208 3.53 11.93 19.25
C ARG A 208 2.71 11.32 18.10
N TYR A 209 3.16 11.51 16.86
CA TYR A 209 2.48 10.90 15.72
C TYR A 209 2.75 9.39 15.71
N ARG A 210 1.70 8.61 15.85
CA ARG A 210 1.75 7.15 15.89
C ARG A 210 0.53 6.61 15.14
N PRO A 211 0.63 6.40 13.83
CA PRO A 211 -0.44 5.73 13.08
C PRO A 211 -0.52 4.26 13.53
N GLU A 212 -1.72 3.68 13.44
CA GLU A 212 -1.95 2.26 13.71
C GLU A 212 -1.11 1.37 12.79
N PHE A 213 -0.95 1.82 11.55
CA PHE A 213 -0.07 1.21 10.54
C PHE A 213 0.23 2.20 9.42
N ALA A 214 1.25 1.87 8.63
CA ALA A 214 1.55 2.56 7.38
C ALA A 214 1.69 1.57 6.22
N ILE A 215 1.29 1.99 5.02
CA ILE A 215 1.42 1.23 3.77
C ILE A 215 2.01 2.16 2.71
N LEU A 216 3.16 1.78 2.17
CA LEU A 216 3.77 2.37 0.99
C LEU A 216 3.30 1.61 -0.26
N LEU A 217 2.99 2.33 -1.31
CA LEU A 217 2.70 1.79 -2.65
C LEU A 217 3.77 2.25 -3.62
N ASP A 218 4.48 1.30 -4.19
CA ASP A 218 5.45 1.54 -5.25
C ASP A 218 5.32 0.50 -6.35
N LEU A 219 5.51 0.88 -7.62
CA LEU A 219 5.47 -0.04 -8.78
C LEU A 219 4.22 -0.95 -8.82
N VAL A 220 3.04 -0.42 -8.48
CA VAL A 220 1.81 -1.23 -8.32
C VAL A 220 0.94 -1.28 -9.58
N GLY A 221 1.40 -0.77 -10.71
CA GLY A 221 0.62 -0.64 -11.93
C GLY A 221 0.94 -1.65 -13.03
N ASP A 222 1.99 -2.46 -12.92
CA ASP A 222 2.43 -3.39 -13.97
C ASP A 222 1.26 -4.26 -14.47
N SER A 223 1.11 -4.36 -15.79
CA SER A 223 0.11 -5.22 -16.43
C SER A 223 0.33 -6.72 -16.18
N ASP A 224 1.54 -7.12 -15.80
CA ASP A 224 1.95 -8.49 -15.39
C ASP A 224 2.29 -8.53 -13.89
N GLN A 225 1.45 -7.91 -13.07
CA GLN A 225 1.66 -7.62 -11.67
C GLN A 225 1.96 -8.85 -10.81
N GLN A 226 3.07 -8.78 -10.02
CA GLN A 226 3.50 -9.82 -9.10
C GLN A 226 3.97 -9.20 -7.77
N LEU A 227 3.07 -9.08 -6.81
CA LEU A 227 3.33 -8.45 -5.53
C LEU A 227 3.82 -9.48 -4.51
N TYR A 228 5.12 -9.66 -4.41
CA TYR A 228 5.76 -10.49 -3.38
C TYR A 228 5.87 -9.72 -2.06
N ILE A 229 6.02 -10.46 -0.96
CA ILE A 229 6.28 -9.86 0.35
C ILE A 229 7.71 -9.33 0.37
N GLU A 230 7.84 -8.02 0.60
CA GLU A 230 9.14 -7.38 0.78
C GLU A 230 9.72 -7.76 2.16
N LYS A 231 11.02 -7.96 2.23
CA LYS A 231 11.72 -8.59 3.35
C LYS A 231 11.73 -7.76 4.63
N ASN A 232 11.97 -6.44 4.52
CA ASN A 232 11.97 -5.55 5.69
C ASN A 232 10.54 -5.37 6.22
N SER A 233 9.55 -5.31 5.33
CA SER A 233 8.13 -5.34 5.66
C SER A 233 7.77 -6.58 6.47
N TYR A 234 8.21 -7.75 6.02
CA TYR A 234 8.00 -9.01 6.74
C TYR A 234 8.70 -9.04 8.09
N GLN A 235 9.92 -8.54 8.16
CA GLN A 235 10.75 -8.57 9.37
C GLN A 235 10.24 -7.63 10.46
N TYR A 236 9.81 -6.42 10.09
CA TYR A 236 9.54 -5.34 11.05
C TYR A 236 8.06 -4.98 11.20
N ALA A 237 7.21 -5.41 10.25
CA ALA A 237 5.78 -5.10 10.24
C ALA A 237 4.91 -6.30 9.81
N LYS A 238 5.29 -7.53 10.23
CA LYS A 238 4.65 -8.78 9.81
C LYS A 238 3.13 -8.79 10.02
N ASN A 239 2.64 -8.21 11.10
CA ASN A 239 1.20 -8.13 11.37
C ASN A 239 0.44 -7.35 10.28
N ILE A 240 1.07 -6.33 9.68
CA ILE A 240 0.49 -5.55 8.59
C ILE A 240 0.60 -6.34 7.28
N VAL A 241 1.72 -7.03 7.04
CA VAL A 241 1.86 -7.98 5.92
C VAL A 241 0.74 -9.02 5.98
N ASP A 242 0.56 -9.69 7.13
CA ASP A 242 -0.48 -10.70 7.30
C ASP A 242 -1.89 -10.11 7.05
N MET A 243 -2.16 -8.90 7.52
CA MET A 243 -3.43 -8.21 7.29
C MET A 243 -3.68 -7.99 5.78
N VAL A 244 -2.69 -7.48 5.05
CA VAL A 244 -2.81 -7.13 3.62
C VAL A 244 -2.93 -8.38 2.77
N TRP A 245 -2.02 -9.37 2.90
CA TRP A 245 -2.03 -10.60 2.09
C TRP A 245 -3.24 -11.48 2.39
N ASN A 246 -3.67 -11.60 3.66
CA ASN A 246 -4.92 -12.31 3.99
C ASN A 246 -6.16 -11.59 3.42
N THR A 247 -6.14 -10.26 3.34
CA THR A 247 -7.22 -9.50 2.71
C THR A 247 -7.26 -9.78 1.21
N ALA A 248 -6.12 -9.73 0.52
CA ALA A 248 -6.00 -10.06 -0.89
C ALA A 248 -6.51 -11.49 -1.19
N GLN A 249 -6.06 -12.47 -0.40
CA GLN A 249 -6.51 -13.86 -0.52
C GLN A 249 -8.03 -13.98 -0.35
N ARG A 250 -8.62 -13.32 0.63
CA ARG A 250 -10.08 -13.32 0.87
C ARG A 250 -10.87 -12.68 -0.28
N LEU A 251 -10.28 -11.67 -0.93
CA LEU A 251 -10.85 -11.00 -2.10
C LEU A 251 -10.62 -11.77 -3.41
N GLY A 252 -9.85 -12.88 -3.38
CA GLY A 252 -9.50 -13.68 -4.55
C GLY A 252 -8.51 -13.00 -5.49
N ILE A 253 -7.65 -12.12 -4.96
CA ILE A 253 -6.62 -11.39 -5.71
C ILE A 253 -5.32 -12.20 -5.61
N HIS A 254 -4.92 -12.84 -6.70
CA HIS A 254 -3.82 -13.80 -6.74
C HIS A 254 -2.46 -13.16 -7.01
N GLU A 255 -2.45 -11.92 -7.45
CA GLU A 255 -1.26 -11.10 -7.70
C GLU A 255 -0.49 -10.78 -6.41
N PHE A 256 -1.13 -10.87 -5.24
CA PHE A 256 -0.47 -10.82 -3.93
C PHE A 256 0.08 -12.21 -3.58
N ILE A 257 1.34 -12.45 -3.91
CA ILE A 257 2.01 -13.74 -3.75
C ILE A 257 2.57 -13.85 -2.32
N PRO A 258 2.17 -14.87 -1.51
CA PRO A 258 2.54 -14.97 -0.10
C PRO A 258 3.95 -15.56 0.09
N GLU A 259 4.93 -15.06 -0.66
CA GLU A 259 6.32 -15.44 -0.61
C GLU A 259 7.19 -14.23 -0.31
N VAL A 260 8.18 -14.35 0.59
CA VAL A 260 9.17 -13.31 0.86
C VAL A 260 10.25 -13.37 -0.21
N LYS A 261 10.45 -12.29 -0.97
CA LYS A 261 11.37 -12.31 -2.10
C LYS A 261 12.41 -11.18 -2.08
N HIS A 262 11.97 -9.95 -2.20
CA HIS A 262 12.86 -8.81 -2.41
C HIS A 262 13.31 -8.17 -1.09
N ASP A 263 14.48 -7.52 -1.12
CA ASP A 263 15.06 -6.71 -0.04
C ASP A 263 15.31 -5.33 -0.63
N VAL A 264 14.36 -4.42 -0.43
CA VAL A 264 14.34 -3.12 -1.10
C VAL A 264 14.60 -2.02 -0.09
N TYR A 265 15.52 -1.10 -0.41
CA TYR A 265 15.65 0.16 0.32
C TYR A 265 14.76 1.19 -0.35
N ASP A 266 13.73 1.64 0.37
CA ASP A 266 12.70 2.53 -0.14
C ASP A 266 12.12 3.37 1.01
N ASP A 267 11.18 4.25 0.75
CA ASP A 267 10.57 5.21 1.68
C ASP A 267 10.06 4.57 2.99
N HIS A 268 9.60 3.32 2.97
CA HIS A 268 9.14 2.60 4.16
C HIS A 268 10.25 2.40 5.19
N ILE A 269 11.51 2.29 4.77
CA ILE A 269 12.66 2.10 5.68
C ILE A 269 12.79 3.28 6.63
N ASN A 270 12.69 4.51 6.13
CA ASN A 270 12.80 5.72 6.95
C ASN A 270 11.66 5.83 7.99
N LEU A 271 10.49 5.26 7.70
CA LEU A 271 9.38 5.17 8.64
C LEU A 271 9.61 4.08 9.71
N LEU A 272 10.13 2.92 9.29
CA LEU A 272 10.50 1.82 10.19
C LEU A 272 11.59 2.27 11.20
N GLU A 273 12.59 3.03 10.76
CA GLU A 273 13.68 3.55 11.60
C GLU A 273 13.19 4.44 12.74
N ILE A 274 12.09 5.18 12.53
CA ILE A 274 11.48 6.00 13.59
C ILE A 274 10.37 5.28 14.38
N GLY A 275 10.22 3.97 14.16
CA GLY A 275 9.30 3.09 14.89
C GLY A 275 7.85 3.13 14.40
N ILE A 276 7.59 3.58 13.17
CA ILE A 276 6.31 3.44 12.50
C ILE A 276 6.33 2.13 11.73
N GLN A 277 5.43 1.20 12.06
CA GLN A 277 5.28 -0.03 11.31
C GLN A 277 4.73 0.28 9.91
N CYS A 278 5.58 0.14 8.90
CA CYS A 278 5.29 0.38 7.50
C CYS A 278 5.65 -0.84 6.67
N ILE A 279 4.79 -1.18 5.73
CA ILE A 279 5.10 -2.18 4.69
C ILE A 279 5.20 -1.50 3.34
N ASN A 280 5.94 -2.13 2.43
CA ASN A 280 5.98 -1.78 1.02
C ASN A 280 5.19 -2.80 0.20
N ILE A 281 4.16 -2.37 -0.52
CA ILE A 281 3.50 -3.15 -1.57
C ILE A 281 4.16 -2.73 -2.88
N ILE A 282 4.98 -3.63 -3.42
CA ILE A 282 5.84 -3.35 -4.57
C ILE A 282 5.94 -4.54 -5.52
N ASP A 283 5.91 -4.28 -6.82
CA ASP A 283 6.29 -5.22 -7.86
C ASP A 283 7.73 -4.93 -8.34
N PHE A 284 8.71 -5.48 -7.62
CA PHE A 284 10.12 -5.24 -7.93
C PHE A 284 10.66 -6.18 -9.04
N ASP A 285 9.79 -6.97 -9.67
CA ASP A 285 10.11 -7.74 -10.87
C ASP A 285 9.75 -6.99 -12.16
N TYR A 286 9.25 -5.75 -12.04
CA TYR A 286 8.87 -4.90 -13.17
C TYR A 286 10.02 -4.70 -14.16
N LYS A 287 9.90 -5.25 -15.35
CA LYS A 287 10.97 -5.31 -16.34
C LYS A 287 11.34 -3.98 -17.00
N TYR A 288 10.51 -2.96 -16.86
CA TYR A 288 10.76 -1.63 -17.41
C TYR A 288 11.25 -0.62 -16.36
N TRP A 289 11.56 -1.12 -15.16
CA TRP A 289 12.08 -0.32 -14.07
C TRP A 289 13.34 0.46 -14.51
N HIS A 290 13.34 1.78 -14.29
CA HIS A 290 14.42 2.71 -14.66
C HIS A 290 14.79 2.70 -16.15
N THR A 291 13.81 2.46 -17.04
CA THR A 291 13.97 2.54 -18.49
C THR A 291 13.06 3.61 -19.09
N ILE A 292 13.33 4.04 -20.34
CA ILE A 292 12.42 4.94 -21.05
C ILE A 292 11.09 4.28 -21.42
N GLU A 293 10.99 2.95 -21.28
CA GLU A 293 9.79 2.16 -21.56
C GLU A 293 8.79 2.13 -20.40
N ASP A 294 9.09 2.74 -19.25
CA ASP A 294 8.11 2.88 -18.16
C ASP A 294 7.02 3.91 -18.53
N THR A 295 6.08 3.44 -19.32
CA THR A 295 5.02 4.23 -19.97
C THR A 295 3.63 3.66 -19.64
N PRO A 296 2.53 4.46 -19.78
CA PRO A 296 1.19 4.03 -19.37
C PRO A 296 0.66 2.74 -20.03
N ASP A 297 1.20 2.37 -21.20
CA ASP A 297 0.83 1.13 -21.90
C ASP A 297 1.42 -0.14 -21.26
N LYS A 298 2.36 0.00 -20.33
CA LYS A 298 2.89 -1.10 -19.50
C LYS A 298 2.06 -1.31 -18.23
N CYS A 299 1.20 -0.36 -17.91
CA CYS A 299 0.34 -0.41 -16.73
C CYS A 299 -1.09 -0.83 -17.09
N SER A 300 -1.83 -1.38 -16.13
CA SER A 300 -3.22 -1.75 -16.32
C SER A 300 -4.16 -1.18 -15.25
N PRO A 301 -5.41 -0.83 -15.61
CA PRO A 301 -6.42 -0.50 -14.61
C PRO A 301 -6.67 -1.64 -13.63
N GLN A 302 -6.56 -2.89 -14.08
CA GLN A 302 -6.79 -4.07 -13.24
C GLN A 302 -5.76 -4.18 -12.11
N SER A 303 -4.50 -3.87 -12.38
CA SER A 303 -3.43 -3.89 -11.37
C SER A 303 -3.67 -2.84 -10.29
N LEU A 304 -4.13 -1.65 -10.68
CA LEU A 304 -4.52 -0.60 -9.73
C LEU A 304 -5.76 -1.03 -8.92
N ASP A 305 -6.73 -1.74 -9.55
CA ASP A 305 -7.91 -2.30 -8.88
C ASP A 305 -7.53 -3.30 -7.80
N ASN A 306 -6.62 -4.20 -8.09
CA ASN A 306 -6.15 -5.22 -7.16
C ASN A 306 -5.69 -4.59 -5.84
N VAL A 307 -4.83 -3.58 -5.91
CA VAL A 307 -4.32 -2.86 -4.74
C VAL A 307 -5.40 -1.99 -4.11
N GLY A 308 -6.16 -1.26 -4.92
CA GLY A 308 -7.23 -0.38 -4.46
C GLY A 308 -8.30 -1.10 -3.66
N ARG A 309 -8.77 -2.27 -4.11
CA ARG A 309 -9.75 -3.11 -3.41
C ARG A 309 -9.25 -3.63 -2.07
N VAL A 310 -7.96 -4.00 -1.99
CA VAL A 310 -7.34 -4.41 -0.73
C VAL A 310 -7.34 -3.24 0.26
N LEU A 311 -6.95 -2.04 -0.17
CA LEU A 311 -6.96 -0.86 0.70
C LEU A 311 -8.37 -0.46 1.13
N VAL A 312 -9.36 -0.50 0.22
CA VAL A 312 -10.77 -0.24 0.56
C VAL A 312 -11.24 -1.21 1.63
N ASP A 313 -11.01 -2.51 1.47
CA ASP A 313 -11.43 -3.49 2.46
C ASP A 313 -10.79 -3.24 3.84
N ILE A 314 -9.51 -2.90 3.88
CA ILE A 314 -8.79 -2.60 5.14
C ILE A 314 -9.33 -1.33 5.83
N LEU A 315 -9.65 -0.29 5.06
CA LEU A 315 -10.10 0.98 5.61
C LEU A 315 -11.55 0.93 6.13
N TYR A 316 -12.41 0.13 5.50
CA TYR A 316 -13.86 0.17 5.75
C TYR A 316 -14.40 -1.06 6.51
N ARG A 317 -13.68 -2.17 6.53
CA ARG A 317 -14.04 -3.36 7.33
C ARG A 317 -13.52 -3.24 8.75
#